data_3c68e24995ee6a0666bfed958f1e4e5d
#
_entry.id   3c68e24995ee6a0666bfed958f1e4e5d
#
_cell.length_a   1.000
_cell.length_b   1.000
_cell.length_c   1.000
_cell.angle_alpha   90.00
_cell.angle_beta   90.00
_cell.angle_gamma   90.00
#
_symmetry.space_group_name_H-M   'P 1'
#
loop_
_entity.id
_entity.type
_entity.pdbx_description
1 polymer ?
#
loop_
_entity_poly.entity_id
_entity_poly.type
_entity_poly.pdbx_seq_one_letter_code
_entity_poly.pdbx_strand_id
1 'polypeptide(L)'
;MFENKLCFQLIGSQYILLAPIDVLYLEADRQVCNIALADGTRMVAVRHLGYYKKDLLQNFKFLELSKSILVNAVHLVKYSPRERTVHLGSGHALQVSKTRQEALNKTFRQLHDNWVKGEDTSDASSGAKE
;
A
#
# COMPACT_ATOMS: atom_id res chain seq x y z
N MET A 1 -5.09 -22.49 -0.22
CA MET A 1 -6.23 -22.28 -1.11
C MET A 1 -6.60 -20.82 -1.24
N PHE A 2 -6.57 -20.04 -0.18
CA PHE A 2 -6.89 -18.62 -0.24
C PHE A 2 -5.70 -17.75 0.07
N GLU A 3 -4.50 -18.26 -0.16
CA GLU A 3 -3.29 -17.56 0.23
C GLU A 3 -3.13 -16.21 -0.44
N ASN A 4 -3.68 -16.06 -1.63
CA ASN A 4 -3.54 -14.81 -2.36
C ASN A 4 -4.74 -13.89 -2.21
N LYS A 5 -5.60 -14.17 -1.23
CA LYS A 5 -6.79 -13.36 -1.02
C LYS A 5 -6.71 -12.66 0.33
N LEU A 6 -7.27 -11.46 0.38
CA LEU A 6 -7.46 -10.76 1.63
C LEU A 6 -8.83 -11.16 2.18
N CYS A 7 -8.92 -11.33 3.49
CA CYS A 7 -10.17 -11.71 4.12
C CYS A 7 -10.50 -10.71 5.21
N PHE A 8 -11.62 -10.01 5.07
CA PHE A 8 -12.04 -9.04 6.06
C PHE A 8 -13.37 -9.46 6.68
N GLN A 9 -13.53 -9.17 7.95
CA GLN A 9 -14.77 -9.45 8.65
C GLN A 9 -15.66 -8.22 8.59
N LEU A 10 -16.88 -8.40 8.12
CA LEU A 10 -17.84 -7.33 7.99
C LEU A 10 -18.92 -7.46 9.04
N ILE A 11 -19.79 -6.46 9.11
CA ILE A 11 -20.90 -6.46 10.03
C ILE A 11 -21.76 -7.69 9.80
N GLY A 12 -22.32 -8.27 10.87
CA GLY A 12 -23.16 -9.43 10.75
C GLY A 12 -22.37 -10.72 10.66
N SER A 13 -21.14 -10.69 11.09
CA SER A 13 -20.27 -11.88 11.09
C SER A 13 -20.06 -12.44 9.69
N GLN A 14 -20.10 -11.56 8.70
CA GLN A 14 -19.83 -11.94 7.32
C GLN A 14 -18.35 -11.77 7.03
N TYR A 15 -17.83 -12.55 6.12
CA TYR A 15 -16.44 -12.42 5.69
C TYR A 15 -16.44 -12.21 4.20
N ILE A 16 -15.55 -11.33 3.74
CA ILE A 16 -15.38 -11.09 2.32
C ILE A 16 -13.96 -11.43 1.92
N LEU A 17 -13.83 -12.08 0.79
CA LEU A 17 -12.53 -12.39 0.20
C LEU A 17 -12.31 -11.45 -0.96
N LEU A 18 -11.16 -10.78 -0.97
CA LEU A 18 -10.84 -9.81 -2.01
C LEU A 18 -9.48 -10.15 -2.61
N ALA A 19 -9.35 -9.98 -3.90
CA ALA A 19 -8.03 -10.04 -4.52
C ALA A 19 -7.27 -8.79 -4.09
N PRO A 20 -5.97 -8.89 -3.81
CA PRO A 20 -5.22 -7.71 -3.39
C PRO A 20 -5.35 -6.52 -4.33
N ILE A 21 -5.37 -6.76 -5.63
CA ILE A 21 -5.45 -5.68 -6.61
C ILE A 21 -6.74 -4.87 -6.49
N ASP A 22 -7.77 -5.44 -5.86
CA ASP A 22 -9.04 -4.75 -5.71
C ASP A 22 -9.06 -3.77 -4.54
N VAL A 23 -8.02 -3.76 -3.71
CA VAL A 23 -7.97 -2.91 -2.52
C VAL A 23 -6.96 -1.80 -2.73
N LEU A 24 -7.39 -0.55 -2.55
CA LEU A 24 -6.52 0.60 -2.66
C LEU A 24 -5.81 0.89 -1.36
N TYR A 25 -6.55 1.06 -0.28
CA TYR A 25 -5.97 1.37 1.02
C TYR A 25 -6.98 1.09 2.13
N LEU A 26 -6.46 0.99 3.34
CA LEU A 26 -7.27 0.86 4.53
C LEU A 26 -7.03 2.07 5.41
N GLU A 27 -8.08 2.56 6.03
CA GLU A 27 -8.00 3.72 6.91
C GLU A 27 -8.70 3.42 8.22
N ALA A 28 -8.00 3.63 9.32
CA ALA A 28 -8.56 3.40 10.65
C ALA A 28 -9.66 4.43 10.95
N ASP A 29 -10.72 3.97 11.59
CA ASP A 29 -11.79 4.85 12.02
C ASP A 29 -12.22 4.31 13.39
N ARG A 30 -11.46 4.72 14.42
CA ARG A 30 -11.69 4.25 15.78
C ARG A 30 -11.46 2.74 15.84
N GLN A 31 -12.50 1.96 16.12
CA GLN A 31 -12.35 0.53 16.30
C GLN A 31 -12.68 -0.26 15.06
N VAL A 32 -13.01 0.42 13.96
CA VAL A 32 -13.27 -0.25 12.70
C VAL A 32 -12.26 0.22 11.67
N CYS A 33 -12.34 -0.33 10.48
CA CYS A 33 -11.40 -0.02 9.43
C CYS A 33 -12.16 0.17 8.13
N ASN A 34 -11.95 1.30 7.48
CA ASN A 34 -12.56 1.57 6.18
C ASN A 34 -11.65 1.02 5.10
N ILE A 35 -12.24 0.32 4.14
CA ILE A 35 -11.49 -0.27 3.03
C ILE A 35 -11.93 0.43 1.76
N ALA A 36 -10.99 1.09 1.09
CA ALA A 36 -11.26 1.74 -0.18
C ALA A 36 -10.93 0.78 -1.30
N LEU A 37 -11.89 0.52 -2.18
CA LEU A 37 -11.72 -0.45 -3.25
C LEU A 37 -11.45 0.22 -4.57
N ALA A 38 -10.80 -0.52 -5.46
CA ALA A 38 -10.39 0.00 -6.76
C ALA A 38 -11.58 0.41 -7.62
N ASP A 39 -12.75 -0.19 -7.39
CA ASP A 39 -13.94 0.15 -8.18
C ASP A 39 -14.65 1.39 -7.66
N GLY A 40 -14.08 2.05 -6.65
CA GLY A 40 -14.68 3.27 -6.12
C GLY A 40 -15.58 3.06 -4.93
N THR A 41 -15.88 1.82 -4.57
CA THR A 41 -16.75 1.56 -3.43
C THR A 41 -15.92 1.48 -2.15
N ARG A 42 -16.61 1.48 -1.01
CA ARG A 42 -15.97 1.37 0.28
C ARG A 42 -16.68 0.32 1.11
N MET A 43 -15.92 -0.30 1.98
CA MET A 43 -16.45 -1.28 2.92
C MET A 43 -15.95 -0.95 4.30
N VAL A 44 -16.65 -1.45 5.32
CA VAL A 44 -16.24 -1.27 6.70
C VAL A 44 -15.99 -2.63 7.31
N ALA A 45 -14.73 -2.85 7.71
CA ALA A 45 -14.37 -4.04 8.46
C ALA A 45 -14.57 -3.76 9.94
N VAL A 46 -15.09 -4.73 10.68
CA VAL A 46 -15.44 -4.51 12.07
C VAL A 46 -14.25 -4.64 13.02
N ARG A 47 -13.10 -5.09 12.53
CA ARG A 47 -11.89 -5.11 13.34
C ARG A 47 -11.08 -3.86 13.09
N HIS A 48 -10.31 -3.41 14.09
CA HIS A 48 -9.49 -2.23 13.91
C HIS A 48 -8.32 -2.51 12.96
N LEU A 49 -7.72 -1.44 12.47
CA LEU A 49 -6.65 -1.56 11.47
C LEU A 49 -5.50 -2.44 11.95
N GLY A 50 -5.13 -2.31 13.22
CA GLY A 50 -4.02 -3.08 13.75
C GLY A 50 -4.22 -4.59 13.67
N TYR A 51 -5.48 -5.02 13.66
CA TYR A 51 -5.79 -6.43 13.56
C TYR A 51 -5.30 -7.02 12.25
N TYR A 52 -5.37 -6.24 11.17
CA TYR A 52 -4.96 -6.70 9.84
C TYR A 52 -3.54 -6.29 9.48
N LYS A 53 -2.98 -5.32 10.20
CA LYS A 53 -1.77 -4.64 9.79
C LYS A 53 -0.58 -5.57 9.59
N LYS A 54 -0.34 -6.45 10.53
CA LYS A 54 0.83 -7.31 10.46
C LYS A 54 0.81 -8.18 9.22
N ASP A 55 -0.34 -8.79 8.94
CA ASP A 55 -0.46 -9.66 7.78
C ASP A 55 -0.31 -8.88 6.49
N LEU A 56 -0.92 -7.71 6.40
CA LEU A 56 -0.85 -6.91 5.20
C LEU A 56 0.57 -6.43 4.91
N LEU A 57 1.30 -6.06 5.95
CA LEU A 57 2.67 -5.59 5.75
C LEU A 57 3.63 -6.73 5.45
N GLN A 58 3.42 -7.90 6.04
CA GLN A 58 4.35 -9.00 5.88
C GLN A 58 4.07 -9.89 4.69
N ASN A 59 2.80 -10.14 4.42
CA ASN A 59 2.43 -11.13 3.41
C ASN A 59 1.85 -10.53 2.14
N PHE A 60 1.61 -9.24 2.14
CA PHE A 60 1.11 -8.52 0.98
C PHE A 60 1.95 -7.26 0.81
N LYS A 61 1.74 -6.56 -0.28
CA LYS A 61 2.59 -5.41 -0.57
C LYS A 61 1.92 -4.13 -0.13
N PHE A 62 1.66 -4.02 1.17
CA PHE A 62 1.11 -2.80 1.73
C PHE A 62 2.21 -2.02 2.44
N LEU A 63 2.07 -0.70 2.44
CA LEU A 63 2.99 0.19 3.11
C LEU A 63 2.22 1.02 4.13
N GLU A 64 2.87 1.30 5.24
CA GLU A 64 2.26 2.11 6.29
C GLU A 64 2.58 3.58 6.03
N LEU A 65 1.55 4.38 5.79
CA LEU A 65 1.72 5.81 5.57
C LEU A 65 1.59 6.60 6.85
N SER A 66 0.85 6.05 7.82
CA SER A 66 0.69 6.65 9.13
C SER A 66 0.11 5.58 10.03
N LYS A 67 -0.12 5.91 11.29
CA LYS A 67 -0.77 4.95 12.18
C LYS A 67 -2.15 4.58 11.70
N SER A 68 -2.75 5.43 10.87
CA SER A 68 -4.13 5.25 10.45
C SER A 68 -4.32 4.78 9.02
N ILE A 69 -3.26 4.71 8.23
CA ILE A 69 -3.42 4.38 6.81
C ILE A 69 -2.40 3.37 6.34
N LEU A 70 -2.89 2.30 5.74
CA LEU A 70 -2.07 1.33 5.02
C LEU A 70 -2.47 1.39 3.55
N VAL A 71 -1.49 1.60 2.67
CA VAL A 71 -1.77 1.71 1.25
C VAL A 71 -1.23 0.48 0.53
N ASN A 72 -1.97 0.03 -0.48
CA ASN A 72 -1.51 -1.09 -1.30
C ASN A 72 -0.51 -0.56 -2.32
N ALA A 73 0.74 -1.00 -2.20
CA ALA A 73 1.82 -0.49 -3.03
C ALA A 73 1.61 -0.74 -4.51
N VAL A 74 0.82 -1.75 -4.86
CA VAL A 74 0.61 -2.06 -6.27
C VAL A 74 -0.13 -0.93 -6.99
N HIS A 75 -0.83 -0.09 -6.26
CA HIS A 75 -1.57 1.03 -6.85
C HIS A 75 -0.80 2.35 -6.79
N LEU A 76 0.39 2.35 -6.20
CA LEU A 76 1.18 3.56 -6.10
C LEU A 76 1.75 3.93 -7.46
N VAL A 77 1.62 5.20 -7.84
CA VAL A 77 2.20 5.66 -9.09
C VAL A 77 3.21 6.78 -8.87
N LYS A 78 3.18 7.42 -7.70
CA LYS A 78 4.08 8.55 -7.48
C LYS A 78 4.19 8.84 -5.99
N TYR A 79 5.37 9.21 -5.55
CA TYR A 79 5.61 9.66 -4.18
C TYR A 79 6.32 10.99 -4.23
N SER A 80 5.77 12.00 -3.56
CA SER A 80 6.36 13.33 -3.47
C SER A 80 6.83 13.54 -2.04
N PRO A 81 8.12 13.33 -1.76
CA PRO A 81 8.61 13.46 -0.37
C PRO A 81 8.42 14.85 0.20
N ARG A 82 8.64 15.88 -0.60
CA ARG A 82 8.51 17.24 -0.11
C ARG A 82 7.10 17.51 0.39
N GLU A 83 6.11 16.99 -0.30
CA GLU A 83 4.72 17.20 0.08
C GLU A 83 4.22 16.09 0.98
N ARG A 84 5.03 15.09 1.25
CA ARG A 84 4.66 13.92 2.03
C ARG A 84 3.35 13.32 1.52
N THR A 85 3.28 13.12 0.21
CA THR A 85 2.06 12.64 -0.44
C THR A 85 2.38 11.52 -1.39
N VAL A 86 1.58 10.44 -1.33
CA VAL A 86 1.64 9.39 -2.32
C VAL A 86 0.40 9.51 -3.20
N HIS A 87 0.57 9.21 -4.48
CA HIS A 87 -0.51 9.27 -5.45
C HIS A 87 -0.78 7.89 -5.99
N LEU A 88 -2.06 7.56 -6.09
CA LEU A 88 -2.48 6.25 -6.60
C LEU A 88 -3.00 6.40 -8.02
N GLY A 89 -2.94 5.32 -8.77
CA GLY A 89 -3.45 5.32 -10.12
C GLY A 89 -4.93 5.65 -10.20
N SER A 90 -5.65 5.46 -9.10
CA SER A 90 -7.07 5.78 -9.02
C SER A 90 -7.33 7.28 -8.91
N GLY A 91 -6.29 8.07 -8.68
CA GLY A 91 -6.45 9.51 -8.48
C GLY A 91 -6.42 9.94 -7.02
N HIS A 92 -6.45 8.99 -6.10
CA HIS A 92 -6.35 9.34 -4.68
C HIS A 92 -4.96 9.85 -4.35
N ALA A 93 -4.90 10.84 -3.45
CA ALA A 93 -3.63 11.34 -2.91
C ALA A 93 -3.71 11.17 -1.40
N LEU A 94 -2.75 10.47 -0.83
CA LEU A 94 -2.77 10.15 0.59
C LEU A 94 -1.57 10.74 1.28
N GLN A 95 -1.80 11.23 2.49
CA GLN A 95 -0.76 11.91 3.25
C GLN A 95 0.12 10.93 4.01
N VAL A 96 1.41 11.18 4.01
CA VAL A 96 2.38 10.40 4.77
C VAL A 96 2.68 11.16 6.05
N SER A 97 2.63 10.50 7.19
CA SER A 97 2.94 11.17 8.45
C SER A 97 4.42 11.47 8.53
N LYS A 98 4.77 12.47 9.33
CA LYS A 98 6.17 12.81 9.53
C LYS A 98 6.96 11.63 10.09
N THR A 99 6.33 10.87 10.96
CA THR A 99 6.98 9.72 11.57
C THR A 99 7.37 8.66 10.55
N ARG A 100 6.56 8.50 9.50
CA ARG A 100 6.83 7.48 8.50
C ARG A 100 7.60 8.01 7.30
N GLN A 101 7.82 9.31 7.22
CA GLN A 101 8.41 9.91 6.03
C GLN A 101 9.81 9.36 5.74
N GLU A 102 10.62 9.25 6.77
CA GLU A 102 12.00 8.82 6.54
C GLU A 102 12.06 7.38 6.07
N ALA A 103 11.25 6.50 6.66
CA ALA A 103 11.21 5.11 6.25
C ALA A 103 10.74 5.00 4.80
N LEU A 104 9.77 5.79 4.41
CA LEU A 104 9.26 5.75 3.06
C LEU A 104 10.27 6.29 2.07
N ASN A 105 10.96 7.38 2.44
CA ASN A 105 12.03 7.92 1.60
C ASN A 105 13.09 6.86 1.34
N LYS A 106 13.45 6.12 2.39
CA LYS A 106 14.45 5.08 2.27
C LYS A 106 13.97 3.97 1.36
N THR A 107 12.71 3.58 1.50
CA THR A 107 12.14 2.52 0.68
C THR A 107 12.19 2.90 -0.79
N PHE A 108 11.78 4.11 -1.14
CA PHE A 108 11.76 4.53 -2.53
C PHE A 108 13.17 4.72 -3.07
N ARG A 109 14.09 5.21 -2.24
CA ARG A 109 15.48 5.34 -2.66
C ARG A 109 16.07 3.97 -2.97
N GLN A 110 15.78 2.98 -2.15
CA GLN A 110 16.26 1.63 -2.39
C GLN A 110 15.66 1.01 -3.65
N LEU A 111 14.37 1.25 -3.87
CA LEU A 111 13.74 0.75 -5.09
C LEU A 111 14.41 1.35 -6.32
N HIS A 112 14.68 2.63 -6.29
CA HIS A 112 15.34 3.31 -7.41
C HIS A 112 16.74 2.76 -7.60
N ASP A 113 17.51 2.65 -6.53
CA ASP A 113 18.89 2.20 -6.64
C ASP A 113 18.97 0.76 -7.10
N ASN A 114 18.10 -0.09 -6.62
CA ASN A 114 18.09 -1.48 -7.04
C ASN A 114 17.73 -1.61 -8.52
N TRP A 115 16.77 -0.81 -8.96
CA TRP A 115 16.38 -0.84 -10.37
C TRP A 115 17.53 -0.37 -11.26
N VAL A 116 18.21 0.70 -10.87
CA VAL A 116 19.33 1.22 -11.64
C VAL A 116 20.46 0.22 -11.67
N LYS A 117 20.78 -0.41 -10.52
CA LYS A 117 21.81 -1.42 -10.50
C LYS A 117 21.45 -2.60 -11.35
N GLY A 118 20.21 -3.01 -11.34
CA GLY A 118 19.77 -4.10 -12.17
C GLY A 118 19.99 -3.80 -13.64
N GLU A 119 19.74 -2.58 -14.04
CA GLU A 119 19.98 -2.20 -15.40
C GLU A 119 21.45 -2.15 -15.70
N ASP A 120 22.25 -1.65 -14.80
CA ASP A 120 23.67 -1.63 -15.01
C ASP A 120 24.21 -3.01 -15.20
N THR A 121 23.76 -3.96 -14.44
CA THR A 121 24.28 -5.26 -14.60
C THR A 121 23.83 -5.90 -15.86
N SER A 122 22.69 -5.58 -16.31
CA SER A 122 22.26 -6.19 -17.53
C SER A 122 23.07 -5.63 -18.63
N ASP A 123 23.87 -4.89 -18.53
CA ASP A 123 24.70 -4.45 -19.32
C ASP A 123 24.80 -3.92 -20.07
N ALA A 124 24.79 -4.35 -19.99
CA ALA A 124 24.98 -4.05 -20.68
C ALA A 124 24.27 -3.14 -21.22
N SER A 125 23.35 -3.36 -21.43
CA SER A 125 22.51 -2.53 -21.99
C SER A 125 22.66 -1.30 -21.44
N SER A 126 23.48 -1.22 -20.77
CA SER A 126 23.56 -0.13 -20.23
C SER A 126 23.31 1.00 -20.89
N GLY A 127 23.59 1.06 -21.88
CA GLY A 127 23.32 2.23 -22.52
C GLY A 127 22.00 2.67 -22.28
N ALA A 128 21.25 1.80 -22.09
CA ALA A 128 19.90 2.14 -21.97
C ALA A 128 19.71 3.17 -21.00
N LYS A 129 20.59 3.43 -20.23
CA LYS A 129 20.28 4.29 -19.37
C LYS A 129 20.40 5.56 -19.73
N GLU A 130 20.81 5.84 -20.66
CA GLU A 130 20.89 7.06 -20.96
C GLU A 130 20.13 7.61 -21.39
#